data_8ebd95fb228f5b7bb0416f57f5862684
#
_entry.id   8ebd95fb228f5b7bb0416f57f5862684
#
_cell.length_a   1.000
_cell.length_b   1.000
_cell.length_c   1.000
_cell.angle_alpha   90.00
_cell.angle_beta   90.00
_cell.angle_gamma   90.00
#
_symmetry.space_group_name_H-M   'P 1'
#
loop_
_entity.id
_entity.type
_entity.pdbx_description
1 polymer ?
#
loop_
_entity_poly.entity_id
_entity_poly.type
_entity_poly.pdbx_seq_one_letter_code
_entity_poly.pdbx_strand_id
1 'polypeptide(L)'
;LESVSGSEFDSQWVSDEEIIRSNPMTRSEVVAKTAPYVAQGIIKAEFWRLGLAENYLCIDSDSRFLRHFSRSDFIHASGTPYTVFHENKELLQIARNRGKHRVVSDHFEELNAVKKIFPRKGPDYSFMPSPFLWSARVWQSLESEMLAKQGLTLWDLVARGVGEYHWYGEALLAWEAIPIHPVEPYFRVYHYDWQYYFLKRMGENEQLVSDNFMGVIYQSNWESEMDYGTPKKSLPSRLLRRLKRGVRMLESYL
;
A
#
# COMPACT_ATOMS: atom_id res chain seq x y z
N LEU A 1 -23.81 3.70 7.53
CA LEU A 1 -23.27 4.67 6.56
C LEU A 1 -24.19 5.88 6.60
N GLU A 2 -23.93 6.79 7.53
CA GLU A 2 -24.53 8.12 7.47
C GLU A 2 -23.83 8.87 6.34
N SER A 3 -24.63 9.27 5.36
CA SER A 3 -24.20 10.11 4.26
C SER A 3 -23.58 11.40 4.80
N VAL A 4 -22.35 11.70 4.39
CA VAL A 4 -21.80 13.05 4.52
C VAL A 4 -22.65 13.95 3.64
N SER A 5 -23.63 14.61 4.24
CA SER A 5 -24.48 15.58 3.56
C SER A 5 -23.68 16.87 3.44
N GLY A 6 -23.45 17.35 2.20
CA GLY A 6 -23.18 18.75 2.00
C GLY A 6 -22.00 19.23 1.19
N SER A 7 -21.42 18.39 0.33
CA SER A 7 -20.74 18.87 -0.88
C SER A 7 -20.98 17.85 -1.98
N GLU A 8 -21.47 18.29 -3.13
CA GLU A 8 -21.43 17.49 -4.34
C GLU A 8 -19.96 17.13 -4.58
N PHE A 9 -19.60 15.89 -4.25
CA PHE A 9 -18.36 15.33 -4.73
C PHE A 9 -18.53 15.17 -6.24
N ASP A 10 -17.85 16.01 -6.98
CA ASP A 10 -17.72 15.83 -8.42
C ASP A 10 -16.88 14.57 -8.63
N SER A 11 -17.55 13.45 -8.83
CA SER A 11 -16.91 12.15 -9.02
C SER A 11 -16.71 11.91 -10.51
N GLN A 12 -15.46 11.84 -10.91
CA GLN A 12 -15.07 11.45 -12.25
C GLN A 12 -14.70 9.98 -12.30
N TRP A 13 -15.28 9.25 -13.23
CA TRP A 13 -14.90 7.87 -13.51
C TRP A 13 -13.76 7.85 -14.52
N VAL A 14 -12.69 7.14 -14.19
CA VAL A 14 -11.55 6.87 -15.06
C VAL A 14 -11.40 5.36 -15.16
N SER A 15 -11.32 4.83 -16.38
CA SER A 15 -11.13 3.39 -16.56
C SER A 15 -9.66 2.97 -16.45
N ASP A 16 -9.42 1.74 -16.03
CA ASP A 16 -8.08 1.16 -16.00
C ASP A 16 -7.42 1.19 -17.39
N GLU A 17 -8.22 0.95 -18.44
CA GLU A 17 -7.75 0.99 -19.84
C GLU A 17 -7.32 2.38 -20.28
N GLU A 18 -7.96 3.42 -19.76
CA GLU A 18 -7.57 4.81 -20.04
C GLU A 18 -6.21 5.12 -19.43
N ILE A 19 -6.01 4.72 -18.17
CA ILE A 19 -4.73 4.87 -17.49
C ILE A 19 -3.63 4.05 -18.19
N ILE A 20 -3.89 2.80 -18.54
CA ILE A 20 -2.94 1.95 -19.25
C ILE A 20 -2.53 2.56 -20.62
N ARG A 21 -3.50 3.08 -21.36
CA ARG A 21 -3.24 3.73 -22.66
C ARG A 21 -2.51 5.06 -22.57
N SER A 22 -2.53 5.71 -21.41
CA SER A 22 -1.80 6.98 -21.20
C SER A 22 -0.28 6.83 -21.30
N ASN A 23 0.24 5.61 -21.15
CA ASN A 23 1.64 5.30 -21.36
C ASN A 23 1.84 4.54 -22.69
N PRO A 24 2.30 5.21 -23.75
CA PRO A 24 2.45 4.60 -25.09
C PRO A 24 3.50 3.49 -25.15
N MET A 25 4.39 3.39 -24.15
CA MET A 25 5.39 2.33 -24.06
C MET A 25 4.85 1.04 -23.41
N THR A 26 3.64 1.08 -22.82
CA THR A 26 3.03 -0.09 -22.18
C THR A 26 2.66 -1.14 -23.23
N ARG A 27 3.21 -2.33 -23.06
CA ARG A 27 2.98 -3.46 -23.96
C ARG A 27 1.81 -4.30 -23.48
N SER A 28 0.83 -4.54 -24.35
CA SER A 28 -0.39 -5.31 -24.02
C SER A 28 -0.08 -6.71 -23.48
N GLU A 29 0.98 -7.36 -23.97
CA GLU A 29 1.39 -8.71 -23.52
C GLU A 29 1.91 -8.69 -22.07
N VAL A 30 2.53 -7.59 -21.63
CA VAL A 30 2.98 -7.44 -20.24
C VAL A 30 1.78 -7.24 -19.32
N VAL A 31 0.86 -6.38 -19.72
CA VAL A 31 -0.39 -6.14 -18.97
C VAL A 31 -1.17 -7.45 -18.81
N ALA A 32 -1.39 -8.19 -19.91
CA ALA A 32 -2.15 -9.43 -19.90
C ALA A 32 -1.53 -10.54 -19.04
N LYS A 33 -0.22 -10.53 -18.85
CA LYS A 33 0.51 -11.52 -18.03
C LYS A 33 0.64 -11.09 -16.56
N THR A 34 0.38 -9.84 -16.25
CA THR A 34 0.51 -9.31 -14.89
C THR A 34 -0.65 -9.77 -14.03
N ALA A 35 -0.36 -10.27 -12.83
CA ALA A 35 -1.39 -10.67 -11.89
C ALA A 35 -2.28 -9.47 -11.51
N PRO A 36 -3.61 -9.64 -11.38
CA PRO A 36 -4.54 -8.52 -11.15
C PRO A 36 -4.19 -7.62 -9.97
N TYR A 37 -3.73 -8.19 -8.85
CA TYR A 37 -3.34 -7.43 -7.66
C TYR A 37 -2.09 -6.56 -7.90
N VAL A 38 -1.18 -7.01 -8.77
CA VAL A 38 0.02 -6.25 -9.19
C VAL A 38 -0.38 -5.15 -10.16
N ALA A 39 -1.23 -5.48 -11.14
CA ALA A 39 -1.74 -4.54 -12.11
C ALA A 39 -2.46 -3.36 -11.43
N GLN A 40 -3.25 -3.61 -10.40
CA GLN A 40 -3.93 -2.58 -9.62
C GLN A 40 -2.95 -1.54 -9.04
N GLY A 41 -1.83 -1.98 -8.48
CA GLY A 41 -0.80 -1.08 -7.95
C GLY A 41 -0.18 -0.21 -9.05
N ILE A 42 0.15 -0.81 -10.20
CA ILE A 42 0.72 -0.09 -11.33
C ILE A 42 -0.28 0.93 -11.89
N ILE A 43 -1.55 0.57 -12.03
CA ILE A 43 -2.60 1.47 -12.50
C ILE A 43 -2.73 2.69 -11.57
N LYS A 44 -2.76 2.49 -10.27
CA LYS A 44 -2.72 3.58 -9.29
C LYS A 44 -1.49 4.47 -9.47
N ALA A 45 -0.33 3.86 -9.68
CA ALA A 45 0.93 4.59 -9.87
C ALA A 45 0.98 5.36 -11.20
N GLU A 46 0.42 4.83 -12.29
CA GLU A 46 0.38 5.48 -13.61
C GLU A 46 -0.73 6.57 -13.74
N PHE A 47 -1.61 6.71 -12.75
CA PHE A 47 -2.72 7.70 -12.78
C PHE A 47 -2.26 9.13 -13.03
N TRP A 48 -1.06 9.52 -12.58
CA TRP A 48 -0.49 10.85 -12.80
C TRP A 48 -0.40 11.25 -14.27
N ARG A 49 -0.31 10.27 -15.19
CA ARG A 49 -0.17 10.53 -16.63
C ARG A 49 -1.41 11.17 -17.25
N LEU A 50 -2.54 11.05 -16.59
CA LEU A 50 -3.78 11.70 -17.04
C LEU A 50 -3.77 13.22 -16.79
N GLY A 51 -2.82 13.74 -15.99
CA GLY A 51 -2.72 15.17 -15.68
C GLY A 51 -3.89 15.73 -14.86
N LEU A 52 -4.71 14.88 -14.26
CA LEU A 52 -5.90 15.28 -13.50
C LEU A 52 -5.56 15.88 -12.13
N ALA A 53 -4.44 15.50 -11.55
CA ALA A 53 -3.98 15.99 -10.26
C ALA A 53 -2.45 15.98 -10.16
N GLU A 54 -1.88 17.01 -9.52
CA GLU A 54 -0.45 17.04 -9.19
C GLU A 54 -0.12 16.11 -8.02
N ASN A 55 -1.00 16.09 -7.03
CA ASN A 55 -0.90 15.21 -5.86
C ASN A 55 -2.21 14.46 -5.68
N TYR A 56 -2.16 13.20 -5.36
CA TYR A 56 -3.34 12.36 -5.21
C TYR A 56 -3.19 11.32 -4.09
N LEU A 57 -4.32 11.00 -3.48
CA LEU A 57 -4.43 10.01 -2.42
C LEU A 57 -5.03 8.72 -2.97
N CYS A 58 -4.28 7.64 -2.93
CA CYS A 58 -4.77 6.31 -3.28
C CYS A 58 -5.26 5.58 -2.02
N ILE A 59 -6.52 5.17 -2.04
CA ILE A 59 -7.17 4.47 -0.93
C ILE A 59 -7.59 3.09 -1.44
N ASP A 60 -7.24 2.05 -0.69
CA ASP A 60 -7.72 0.70 -0.95
C ASP A 60 -9.17 0.53 -0.50
N SER A 61 -9.92 -0.32 -1.18
CA SER A 61 -11.36 -0.52 -0.92
C SER A 61 -11.65 -1.16 0.46
N ASP A 62 -10.64 -1.74 1.10
CA ASP A 62 -10.68 -2.30 2.45
C ASP A 62 -10.24 -1.30 3.54
N SER A 63 -10.15 -0.02 3.17
CA SER A 63 -9.82 1.08 4.06
C SER A 63 -11.07 1.70 4.69
N ARG A 64 -10.97 2.11 5.95
CA ARG A 64 -12.02 2.82 6.66
C ARG A 64 -11.43 3.99 7.44
N PHE A 65 -11.92 5.21 7.19
CA PHE A 65 -11.63 6.36 8.04
C PHE A 65 -12.37 6.21 9.38
N LEU A 66 -11.70 6.54 10.47
CA LEU A 66 -12.22 6.48 11.84
C LEU A 66 -12.51 7.86 12.41
N ARG A 67 -11.98 8.91 11.81
CA ARG A 67 -12.22 10.31 12.20
C ARG A 67 -12.29 11.21 10.98
N HIS A 68 -12.78 12.42 11.19
CA HIS A 68 -12.78 13.45 10.16
C HIS A 68 -11.37 13.81 9.72
N PHE A 69 -11.23 14.17 8.47
CA PHE A 69 -9.98 14.60 7.87
C PHE A 69 -10.21 15.80 6.95
N SER A 70 -9.15 16.53 6.69
CA SER A 70 -9.12 17.68 5.79
C SER A 70 -7.91 17.58 4.85
N ARG A 71 -7.86 18.43 3.85
CA ARG A 71 -6.72 18.48 2.94
C ARG A 71 -5.39 18.74 3.67
N SER A 72 -5.40 19.56 4.73
CA SER A 72 -4.20 19.88 5.50
C SER A 72 -3.61 18.70 6.28
N ASP A 73 -4.38 17.63 6.47
CA ASP A 73 -3.85 16.40 7.06
C ASP A 73 -2.93 15.64 6.11
N PHE A 74 -3.08 15.86 4.80
CA PHE A 74 -2.33 15.16 3.75
C PHE A 74 -1.35 16.06 3.00
N ILE A 75 -1.64 17.36 2.90
CA ILE A 75 -0.87 18.32 2.11
C ILE A 75 -0.30 19.38 3.04
N HIS A 76 1.02 19.51 3.03
CA HIS A 76 1.73 20.55 3.74
C HIS A 76 1.39 21.94 3.19
N ALA A 77 1.59 22.98 3.97
CA ALA A 77 1.30 24.38 3.58
C ALA A 77 2.04 24.84 2.31
N SER A 78 3.17 24.19 1.96
CA SER A 78 3.87 24.43 0.68
C SER A 78 3.15 23.87 -0.56
N GLY A 79 2.04 23.14 -0.39
CA GLY A 79 1.32 22.47 -1.46
C GLY A 79 1.84 21.07 -1.81
N THR A 80 2.89 20.60 -1.14
CA THR A 80 3.44 19.26 -1.35
C THR A 80 2.83 18.23 -0.40
N PRO A 81 2.71 16.97 -0.80
CA PRO A 81 2.19 15.92 0.08
C PRO A 81 3.17 15.61 1.21
N TYR A 82 2.63 15.22 2.36
CA TYR A 82 3.43 14.58 3.38
C TYR A 82 3.94 13.23 2.90
N THR A 83 5.06 12.78 3.44
CA THR A 83 5.66 11.49 3.09
C THR A 83 5.66 10.58 4.31
N VAL A 84 5.02 9.44 4.18
CA VAL A 84 5.06 8.41 5.22
C VAL A 84 6.43 7.74 5.21
N PHE A 85 7.17 7.86 6.32
CA PHE A 85 8.38 7.12 6.58
C PHE A 85 8.14 6.11 7.69
N HIS A 86 8.26 4.84 7.37
CA HIS A 86 7.98 3.78 8.31
C HIS A 86 9.00 2.65 8.18
N GLU A 87 9.52 2.18 9.30
CA GLU A 87 10.48 1.07 9.35
C GLU A 87 9.81 -0.27 9.70
N ASN A 88 8.50 -0.31 9.83
CA ASN A 88 7.72 -1.51 10.23
C ASN A 88 8.21 -2.18 11.53
N LYS A 89 8.85 -1.43 12.44
CA LYS A 89 9.47 -1.97 13.65
C LYS A 89 8.52 -2.83 14.46
N GLU A 90 7.28 -2.38 14.67
CA GLU A 90 6.27 -3.11 15.43
C GLU A 90 5.93 -4.45 14.77
N LEU A 91 5.59 -4.43 13.47
CA LEU A 91 5.26 -5.64 12.71
C LEU A 91 6.42 -6.64 12.76
N LEU A 92 7.64 -6.17 12.50
CA LEU A 92 8.83 -7.02 12.50
C LEU A 92 9.13 -7.60 13.89
N GLN A 93 8.92 -6.82 14.95
CA GLN A 93 9.07 -7.29 16.33
C GLN A 93 8.06 -8.38 16.67
N ILE A 94 6.79 -8.16 16.35
CA ILE A 94 5.72 -9.15 16.57
C ILE A 94 6.01 -10.40 15.74
N ALA A 95 6.42 -10.25 14.48
CA ALA A 95 6.76 -11.37 13.60
C ALA A 95 7.91 -12.22 14.17
N ARG A 96 9.00 -11.58 14.67
CA ARG A 96 10.11 -12.29 15.33
C ARG A 96 9.64 -13.05 16.56
N ASN A 97 8.89 -12.39 17.45
CA ASN A 97 8.38 -12.98 18.69
C ASN A 97 7.43 -14.15 18.44
N ARG A 98 6.76 -14.17 17.29
CA ARG A 98 5.83 -15.21 16.85
C ARG A 98 6.46 -16.26 15.93
N GLY A 99 7.77 -16.26 15.75
CA GLY A 99 8.46 -17.21 14.86
C GLY A 99 8.11 -17.06 13.38
N LYS A 100 7.57 -15.91 12.95
CA LYS A 100 7.22 -15.63 11.55
C LYS A 100 8.45 -15.11 10.78
N HIS A 101 9.55 -15.85 10.83
CA HIS A 101 10.84 -15.44 10.28
C HIS A 101 10.78 -15.09 8.79
N ARG A 102 9.92 -15.78 8.02
CA ARG A 102 9.73 -15.50 6.61
C ARG A 102 9.21 -14.08 6.36
N VAL A 103 8.27 -13.60 7.17
CA VAL A 103 7.77 -12.20 7.05
C VAL A 103 8.90 -11.20 7.23
N VAL A 104 9.85 -11.51 8.13
CA VAL A 104 11.01 -10.65 8.37
C VAL A 104 11.99 -10.70 7.20
N SER A 105 12.32 -11.90 6.67
CA SER A 105 13.24 -12.03 5.53
C SER A 105 12.66 -11.39 4.27
N ASP A 106 11.41 -11.72 3.92
CA ASP A 106 10.75 -11.19 2.73
C ASP A 106 10.72 -9.65 2.75
N HIS A 107 10.43 -9.04 3.92
CA HIS A 107 10.44 -7.59 4.08
C HIS A 107 11.80 -6.95 3.73
N PHE A 108 12.89 -7.48 4.28
CA PHE A 108 14.22 -6.93 3.99
C PHE A 108 14.71 -7.27 2.58
N GLU A 109 14.32 -8.41 2.03
CA GLU A 109 14.63 -8.78 0.64
C GLU A 109 13.97 -7.81 -0.34
N GLU A 110 12.70 -7.46 -0.15
CA GLU A 110 11.99 -6.47 -0.96
C GLU A 110 12.65 -5.09 -0.90
N LEU A 111 12.91 -4.57 0.30
CA LEU A 111 13.56 -3.27 0.48
C LEU A 111 14.93 -3.23 -0.19
N ASN A 112 15.76 -4.25 0.04
CA ASN A 112 17.08 -4.33 -0.54
C ASN A 112 17.08 -4.49 -2.06
N ALA A 113 16.08 -5.19 -2.62
CA ALA A 113 15.97 -5.39 -4.06
C ALA A 113 15.79 -4.07 -4.81
N VAL A 114 15.02 -3.14 -4.25
CA VAL A 114 14.80 -1.82 -4.86
C VAL A 114 15.92 -0.85 -4.51
N LYS A 115 16.27 -0.70 -3.24
CA LYS A 115 17.27 0.26 -2.79
C LYS A 115 18.62 0.14 -3.52
N LYS A 116 19.03 -1.07 -3.87
CA LYS A 116 20.29 -1.31 -4.63
C LYS A 116 20.33 -0.66 -6.00
N ILE A 117 19.16 -0.33 -6.56
CA ILE A 117 19.04 0.24 -7.90
C ILE A 117 19.22 1.76 -7.84
N PHE A 118 18.91 2.37 -6.69
CA PHE A 118 18.95 3.81 -6.51
C PHE A 118 20.28 4.31 -5.93
N PRO A 119 20.76 5.49 -6.37
CA PRO A 119 22.02 6.07 -5.92
C PRO A 119 21.90 6.75 -4.56
N ARG A 120 21.26 6.11 -3.58
CA ARG A 120 21.09 6.66 -2.25
C ARG A 120 21.71 5.80 -1.14
N LYS A 121 22.06 6.43 -0.03
CA LYS A 121 22.51 5.81 1.21
C LYS A 121 21.51 6.15 2.33
N GLY A 122 21.59 5.45 3.45
CA GLY A 122 20.78 5.72 4.62
C GLY A 122 19.85 4.56 5.00
N PRO A 123 18.93 4.76 5.94
CA PRO A 123 18.06 3.71 6.46
C PRO A 123 17.15 3.09 5.41
N ASP A 124 16.67 1.89 5.70
CA ASP A 124 15.66 1.21 4.91
C ASP A 124 14.28 1.65 5.40
N TYR A 125 13.49 2.23 4.48
CA TYR A 125 12.12 2.62 4.78
C TYR A 125 11.15 1.73 4.02
N SER A 126 10.09 1.34 4.70
CA SER A 126 8.87 0.86 4.04
C SER A 126 8.00 2.07 3.75
N PHE A 127 7.64 2.27 2.50
CA PHE A 127 6.73 3.32 2.08
C PHE A 127 5.27 2.85 2.09
N MET A 128 5.03 1.67 2.64
CA MET A 128 3.73 1.21 3.12
C MET A 128 3.49 1.75 4.54
N PRO A 129 2.27 1.78 5.05
CA PRO A 129 1.05 1.30 4.42
C PRO A 129 0.26 2.36 3.66
N SER A 130 -0.75 1.89 2.90
CA SER A 130 -1.84 2.73 2.40
C SER A 130 -2.52 3.51 3.56
N PRO A 131 -3.11 4.71 3.31
CA PRO A 131 -3.26 5.33 2.01
C PRO A 131 -1.95 5.86 1.45
N PHE A 132 -1.76 5.70 0.14
CA PHE A 132 -0.58 6.24 -0.53
C PHE A 132 -0.85 7.67 -0.97
N LEU A 133 -0.02 8.57 -0.52
CA LEU A 133 -0.07 9.98 -0.90
C LEU A 133 1.08 10.26 -1.86
N TRP A 134 0.75 10.45 -3.12
CA TRP A 134 1.72 10.55 -4.20
C TRP A 134 1.68 11.88 -4.93
N SER A 135 2.86 12.30 -5.44
CA SER A 135 3.01 13.43 -6.34
C SER A 135 3.38 12.97 -7.74
N ALA A 136 2.75 13.54 -8.74
CA ALA A 136 3.10 13.34 -10.14
C ALA A 136 4.59 13.63 -10.40
N ARG A 137 5.18 14.64 -9.73
CA ARG A 137 6.59 15.01 -9.90
C ARG A 137 7.55 13.89 -9.53
N VAL A 138 7.24 13.09 -8.51
CA VAL A 138 8.08 11.96 -8.11
C VAL A 138 8.01 10.85 -9.16
N TRP A 139 6.82 10.55 -9.67
CA TRP A 139 6.67 9.58 -10.76
C TRP A 139 7.36 10.05 -12.03
N GLN A 140 7.28 11.34 -12.36
CA GLN A 140 8.00 11.95 -13.49
C GLN A 140 9.51 11.83 -13.31
N SER A 141 10.03 12.02 -12.10
CA SER A 141 11.46 11.85 -11.83
C SER A 141 11.90 10.40 -12.02
N LEU A 142 11.11 9.42 -11.56
CA LEU A 142 11.37 8.01 -11.81
C LEU A 142 11.39 7.69 -13.31
N GLU A 143 10.44 8.24 -14.05
CA GLU A 143 10.37 8.10 -15.50
C GLU A 143 11.61 8.66 -16.18
N SER A 144 11.94 9.93 -15.94
CA SER A 144 13.02 10.64 -16.65
C SER A 144 14.42 10.18 -16.22
N GLU A 145 14.61 9.93 -14.93
CA GLU A 145 15.94 9.59 -14.41
C GLU A 145 16.30 8.10 -14.59
N MET A 146 15.30 7.22 -14.67
CA MET A 146 15.57 5.79 -14.75
C MET A 146 14.85 5.09 -15.91
N LEU A 147 13.51 5.13 -15.96
CA LEU A 147 12.76 4.28 -16.88
C LEU A 147 13.06 4.60 -18.33
N ALA A 148 12.92 5.86 -18.73
CA ALA A 148 13.15 6.28 -20.12
C ALA A 148 14.59 6.02 -20.59
N LYS A 149 15.57 6.23 -19.71
CA LYS A 149 16.98 5.97 -20.02
C LYS A 149 17.29 4.50 -20.29
N GLN A 150 16.49 3.60 -19.73
CA GLN A 150 16.65 2.15 -19.86
C GLN A 150 15.65 1.51 -20.83
N GLY A 151 14.73 2.29 -21.39
CA GLY A 151 13.65 1.77 -22.25
C GLY A 151 12.68 0.87 -21.49
N LEU A 152 12.48 1.13 -20.19
CA LEU A 152 11.61 0.38 -19.31
C LEU A 152 10.32 1.14 -19.00
N THR A 153 9.32 0.42 -18.57
CA THR A 153 8.08 0.94 -18.00
C THR A 153 7.96 0.53 -16.53
N LEU A 154 7.03 1.14 -15.79
CA LEU A 154 6.72 0.71 -14.44
C LEU A 154 6.24 -0.75 -14.39
N TRP A 155 5.58 -1.23 -15.45
CA TRP A 155 5.19 -2.63 -15.60
C TRP A 155 6.39 -3.57 -15.59
N ASP A 156 7.51 -3.17 -16.22
CA ASP A 156 8.74 -3.96 -16.23
C ASP A 156 9.42 -4.01 -14.85
N LEU A 157 9.27 -2.94 -14.05
CA LEU A 157 9.83 -2.89 -12.69
C LEU A 157 9.03 -3.75 -11.71
N VAL A 158 7.72 -3.57 -11.68
CA VAL A 158 6.84 -4.24 -10.71
C VAL A 158 6.73 -5.73 -11.02
N ALA A 159 6.91 -6.15 -12.27
CA ALA A 159 7.05 -7.56 -12.64
C ALA A 159 8.22 -8.27 -11.92
N ARG A 160 9.15 -7.51 -11.33
CA ARG A 160 10.23 -8.04 -10.48
C ARG A 160 9.77 -8.41 -9.05
N GLY A 161 8.48 -8.29 -8.76
CA GLY A 161 7.87 -8.73 -7.50
C GLY A 161 7.91 -7.73 -6.34
N VAL A 162 8.22 -6.46 -6.62
CA VAL A 162 8.25 -5.41 -5.60
C VAL A 162 7.18 -4.36 -5.89
N GLY A 163 6.42 -3.97 -4.87
CA GLY A 163 5.32 -3.04 -5.00
C GLY A 163 5.74 -1.63 -5.44
N GLU A 164 4.85 -0.95 -6.14
CA GLU A 164 5.02 0.38 -6.73
C GLU A 164 5.39 1.45 -5.70
N TYR A 165 4.90 1.33 -4.47
CA TYR A 165 5.20 2.26 -3.38
C TYR A 165 6.68 2.29 -3.00
N HIS A 166 7.40 1.20 -3.13
CA HIS A 166 8.86 1.18 -2.91
C HIS A 166 9.60 1.93 -4.01
N TRP A 167 9.18 1.78 -5.25
CA TRP A 167 9.76 2.51 -6.38
C TRP A 167 9.53 4.01 -6.24
N TYR A 168 8.33 4.43 -5.82
CA TYR A 168 8.02 5.82 -5.54
C TYR A 168 8.90 6.40 -4.42
N GLY A 169 8.94 5.71 -3.28
CA GLY A 169 9.67 6.19 -2.11
C GLY A 169 11.17 6.28 -2.34
N GLU A 170 11.77 5.28 -2.99
CA GLU A 170 13.20 5.30 -3.33
C GLU A 170 13.51 6.38 -4.37
N ALA A 171 12.64 6.62 -5.34
CA ALA A 171 12.76 7.71 -6.30
C ALA A 171 12.71 9.08 -5.61
N LEU A 172 11.77 9.26 -4.69
CA LEU A 172 11.68 10.49 -3.88
C LEU A 172 12.97 10.74 -3.09
N LEU A 173 13.50 9.72 -2.42
CA LEU A 173 14.73 9.85 -1.63
C LEU A 173 15.99 10.04 -2.48
N ALA A 174 16.02 9.48 -3.68
CA ALA A 174 17.18 9.55 -4.55
C ALA A 174 17.30 10.89 -5.29
N TRP A 175 16.17 11.48 -5.68
CA TRP A 175 16.15 12.64 -6.57
C TRP A 175 15.44 13.87 -5.99
N GLU A 176 14.81 13.74 -4.83
CA GLU A 176 14.18 14.85 -4.09
C GLU A 176 13.32 15.77 -4.98
N ALA A 177 12.52 15.15 -5.88
CA ALA A 177 11.69 15.87 -6.84
C ALA A 177 10.65 16.82 -6.21
N ILE A 178 10.35 16.61 -4.93
CA ILE A 178 9.55 17.47 -4.07
C ILE A 178 10.20 17.57 -2.69
N PRO A 179 9.92 18.63 -1.91
CA PRO A 179 10.30 18.70 -0.50
C PRO A 179 9.74 17.52 0.30
N ILE A 180 10.55 16.99 1.20
CA ILE A 180 10.18 15.85 2.04
C ILE A 180 9.64 16.36 3.39
N HIS A 181 8.38 16.06 3.67
CA HIS A 181 7.72 16.35 4.94
C HIS A 181 7.34 15.04 5.61
N PRO A 182 8.19 14.48 6.50
CA PRO A 182 7.98 13.16 7.07
C PRO A 182 6.82 13.12 8.07
N VAL A 183 6.02 12.07 7.97
CA VAL A 183 4.93 11.77 8.92
C VAL A 183 4.90 10.27 9.22
N GLU A 184 4.30 9.92 10.36
CA GLU A 184 3.95 8.55 10.69
C GLU A 184 2.77 8.04 9.84
N PRO A 185 2.57 6.72 9.74
CA PRO A 185 1.46 6.15 9.00
C PRO A 185 0.10 6.68 9.45
N TYR A 186 -0.72 7.10 8.50
CA TYR A 186 -2.07 7.61 8.76
C TYR A 186 -3.03 6.54 9.25
N PHE A 187 -2.86 5.30 8.75
CA PHE A 187 -3.77 4.21 9.02
C PHE A 187 -3.09 3.10 9.79
N ARG A 188 -3.84 2.51 10.72
CA ARG A 188 -3.51 1.23 11.31
C ARG A 188 -3.74 0.13 10.29
N VAL A 189 -2.70 -0.59 9.90
CA VAL A 189 -2.83 -1.68 8.93
C VAL A 189 -2.57 -3.02 9.60
N TYR A 190 -3.54 -3.90 9.49
CA TYR A 190 -3.41 -5.29 9.90
C TYR A 190 -3.05 -6.12 8.66
N HIS A 191 -1.76 -6.34 8.47
CA HIS A 191 -1.26 -7.11 7.33
C HIS A 191 -1.56 -8.60 7.45
N TYR A 192 -1.75 -9.09 8.67
CA TYR A 192 -1.96 -10.51 8.97
C TYR A 192 -2.97 -10.70 10.08
N ASP A 193 -3.75 -11.79 10.02
CA ASP A 193 -4.71 -12.18 11.06
C ASP A 193 -4.04 -12.37 12.43
N TRP A 194 -2.87 -13.02 12.47
CA TRP A 194 -2.11 -13.23 13.71
C TRP A 194 -1.62 -11.91 14.33
N GLN A 195 -1.29 -10.90 13.53
CA GLN A 195 -0.94 -9.54 14.00
C GLN A 195 -2.16 -8.91 14.67
N TYR A 196 -3.30 -8.92 13.98
CA TYR A 196 -4.55 -8.37 14.49
C TYR A 196 -4.95 -8.98 15.84
N TYR A 197 -5.00 -10.33 15.91
CA TYR A 197 -5.37 -11.00 17.15
C TYR A 197 -4.38 -10.75 18.29
N PHE A 198 -3.09 -10.68 17.98
CA PHE A 198 -2.07 -10.35 18.98
C PHE A 198 -2.28 -8.95 19.55
N LEU A 199 -2.43 -7.94 18.71
CA LEU A 199 -2.61 -6.55 19.13
C LEU A 199 -3.91 -6.37 19.91
N LYS A 200 -4.99 -7.01 19.46
CA LYS A 200 -6.27 -7.01 20.18
C LYS A 200 -6.14 -7.62 21.58
N ARG A 201 -5.37 -8.70 21.73
CA ARG A 201 -5.05 -9.29 23.04
C ARG A 201 -4.22 -8.34 23.92
N MET A 202 -3.33 -7.55 23.32
CA MET A 202 -2.55 -6.54 24.04
C MET A 202 -3.36 -5.29 24.43
N GLY A 203 -4.67 -5.28 24.15
CA GLY A 203 -5.58 -4.21 24.53
C GLY A 203 -5.93 -3.24 23.43
N GLU A 204 -5.37 -3.42 22.19
CA GLU A 204 -5.74 -2.58 21.08
C GLU A 204 -7.23 -2.76 20.74
N ASN A 205 -7.96 -1.66 20.70
CA ASN A 205 -9.38 -1.59 20.39
C ASN A 205 -9.65 -0.41 19.45
N GLU A 206 -10.87 -0.28 18.96
CA GLU A 206 -11.21 0.74 17.97
C GLU A 206 -11.00 2.18 18.50
N GLN A 207 -11.24 2.42 19.79
CA GLN A 207 -10.99 3.73 20.39
C GLN A 207 -9.49 4.08 20.36
N LEU A 208 -8.62 3.18 20.82
CA LEU A 208 -7.17 3.39 20.76
C LEU A 208 -6.66 3.58 19.32
N VAL A 209 -7.23 2.85 18.36
CA VAL A 209 -6.88 3.03 16.95
C VAL A 209 -7.32 4.40 16.46
N SER A 210 -8.54 4.87 16.76
CA SER A 210 -9.03 6.19 16.35
C SER A 210 -8.29 7.35 17.02
N ASP A 211 -7.78 7.14 18.24
CA ASP A 211 -7.00 8.16 18.95
C ASP A 211 -5.61 8.37 18.30
N ASN A 212 -5.04 7.33 17.71
CA ASN A 212 -3.67 7.36 17.18
C ASN A 212 -3.60 7.39 15.64
N PHE A 213 -4.64 6.90 14.95
CA PHE A 213 -4.67 6.78 13.49
C PHE A 213 -5.91 7.45 12.91
N MET A 214 -5.79 7.88 11.68
CA MET A 214 -6.89 8.48 10.93
C MET A 214 -7.87 7.43 10.40
N GLY A 215 -7.39 6.20 10.21
CA GLY A 215 -8.16 5.12 9.67
C GLY A 215 -7.57 3.74 9.96
N VAL A 216 -8.21 2.73 9.42
CA VAL A 216 -7.81 1.33 9.57
C VAL A 216 -7.96 0.58 8.25
N ILE A 217 -7.05 -0.35 8.01
CA ILE A 217 -7.10 -1.30 6.89
C ILE A 217 -7.01 -2.72 7.44
N TYR A 218 -7.97 -3.54 7.04
CA TYR A 218 -7.93 -4.98 7.24
C TYR A 218 -7.60 -5.62 5.91
N GLN A 219 -6.36 -6.03 5.73
CA GLN A 219 -5.89 -6.57 4.45
C GLN A 219 -6.80 -7.71 3.97
N SER A 220 -7.38 -7.55 2.80
CA SER A 220 -8.35 -8.49 2.22
C SER A 220 -7.80 -9.89 2.00
N ASN A 221 -6.48 -10.05 1.93
CA ASN A 221 -5.82 -11.35 1.79
C ASN A 221 -6.16 -12.32 2.92
N TRP A 222 -6.26 -11.86 4.17
CA TRP A 222 -6.64 -12.72 5.27
C TRP A 222 -8.16 -12.77 5.50
N GLU A 223 -8.90 -11.75 5.08
CA GLU A 223 -10.36 -11.82 5.03
C GLU A 223 -10.84 -12.87 4.03
N SER A 224 -10.18 -13.00 2.87
CA SER A 224 -10.49 -14.06 1.92
C SER A 224 -10.22 -15.45 2.47
N GLU A 225 -9.30 -15.59 3.43
CA GLU A 225 -9.11 -16.82 4.22
C GLU A 225 -10.28 -17.05 5.21
N MET A 226 -11.05 -16.01 5.52
CA MET A 226 -12.18 -16.04 6.45
C MET A 226 -13.52 -16.40 5.79
N ASP A 227 -13.54 -16.77 4.52
CA ASP A 227 -14.75 -17.15 3.75
C ASP A 227 -15.75 -16.01 3.43
N TYR A 228 -15.40 -14.75 3.59
CA TYR A 228 -16.23 -13.65 3.12
C TYR A 228 -16.15 -13.57 1.58
N GLY A 229 -17.23 -13.98 0.92
CA GLY A 229 -17.50 -13.57 -0.46
C GLY A 229 -17.00 -14.43 -1.62
N THR A 230 -16.52 -15.66 -1.43
CA THR A 230 -16.23 -16.57 -2.56
C THR A 230 -17.17 -17.78 -2.62
N PRO A 231 -18.21 -17.76 -3.48
CA PRO A 231 -19.19 -18.84 -3.58
C PRO A 231 -18.65 -20.14 -4.19
N LYS A 232 -17.40 -20.18 -4.66
CA LYS A 232 -16.84 -21.29 -5.47
C LYS A 232 -16.00 -22.32 -4.71
N LYS A 233 -15.91 -22.26 -3.37
CA LYS A 233 -15.08 -23.23 -2.64
C LYS A 233 -15.91 -24.35 -2.02
N SER A 234 -15.44 -25.58 -2.17
CA SER A 234 -16.12 -26.78 -1.65
C SER A 234 -16.27 -26.75 -0.12
N LEU A 235 -17.35 -27.33 0.40
CA LEU A 235 -17.61 -27.42 1.85
C LEU A 235 -16.42 -27.96 2.65
N PRO A 236 -15.69 -29.03 2.23
CA PRO A 236 -14.51 -29.50 2.96
C PRO A 236 -13.39 -28.45 3.06
N SER A 237 -13.15 -27.69 1.98
CA SER A 237 -12.11 -26.65 2.00
C SER A 237 -12.46 -25.47 2.89
N ARG A 238 -13.75 -25.17 3.04
CA ARG A 238 -14.27 -24.14 3.97
C ARG A 238 -14.12 -24.58 5.43
N LEU A 239 -14.42 -25.85 5.71
CA LEU A 239 -14.28 -26.43 7.04
C LEU A 239 -12.82 -26.50 7.48
N LEU A 240 -11.92 -26.93 6.60
CA LEU A 240 -10.48 -26.99 6.87
C LEU A 240 -9.89 -25.62 7.18
N ARG A 241 -10.34 -24.58 6.47
CA ARG A 241 -9.92 -23.19 6.74
C ARG A 241 -10.43 -22.68 8.09
N ARG A 242 -11.69 -22.97 8.43
CA ARG A 242 -12.24 -22.63 9.75
C ARG A 242 -11.46 -23.29 10.87
N LEU A 243 -11.09 -24.54 10.72
CA LEU A 243 -10.24 -25.27 11.67
C LEU A 243 -8.84 -24.64 11.77
N LYS A 244 -8.16 -24.38 10.64
CA LYS A 244 -6.86 -23.71 10.62
C LYS A 244 -6.91 -22.31 11.26
N ARG A 245 -8.01 -21.58 11.06
CA ARG A 245 -8.22 -20.28 11.69
C ARG A 245 -8.40 -20.43 13.20
N GLY A 246 -9.21 -21.39 13.65
CA GLY A 246 -9.38 -21.68 15.09
C GLY A 246 -8.05 -22.01 15.76
N VAL A 247 -7.21 -22.82 15.11
CA VAL A 247 -5.86 -23.13 15.60
C VAL A 247 -4.99 -21.87 15.67
N ARG A 248 -4.92 -21.05 14.60
CA ARG A 248 -4.16 -19.80 14.61
C ARG A 248 -4.65 -18.80 15.65
N MET A 249 -5.96 -18.75 15.86
CA MET A 249 -6.55 -17.93 16.91
C MET A 249 -6.11 -18.44 18.30
N LEU A 250 -6.14 -19.74 18.53
CA LEU A 250 -5.65 -20.35 19.78
C LEU A 250 -4.14 -20.14 19.97
N GLU A 251 -3.33 -20.33 18.94
CA GLU A 251 -1.89 -20.04 18.94
C GLU A 251 -1.59 -18.56 19.25
N SER A 252 -2.49 -17.65 18.91
CA SER A 252 -2.33 -16.24 19.26
C SER A 252 -2.64 -15.95 20.74
N TYR A 253 -3.29 -16.88 21.45
CA TYR A 253 -3.56 -16.81 22.87
C TYR A 253 -2.49 -17.51 23.75
N LEU A 254 -1.62 -18.29 23.15
CA LEU A 254 -0.43 -18.88 23.76
C LEU A 254 0.80 -18.01 23.53
#